data_c72efb38b4f7a24164987381184e8bf2
#
_entry.id   c72efb38b4f7a24164987381184e8bf2
#
_cell.length_a   1.000
_cell.length_b   1.000
_cell.length_c   1.000
_cell.angle_alpha   90.00
_cell.angle_beta   90.00
_cell.angle_gamma   90.00
#
_symmetry.space_group_name_H-M   'P 1'
#
loop_
_entity.id
_entity.type
_entity.pdbx_description
1 polymer ?
#
loop_
_entity_poly.entity_id
_entity_poly.type
_entity_poly.pdbx_seq_one_letter_code
_entity_poly.pdbx_strand_id
1 'polypeptide(L)'
;MSDYHHGVRVIEVNDGTRVISTVSTAIVGMVCTASDADAAMFPLNVPVLITDVQAAAGKAGKKGTLAAALQAIADQCKPVTVVVRVAEGKDAAETTTNIVGGANATGQYTGIKALLTAQAVTGVKPRILGVPGLDTKEVAAALATVCQSLRAFGYISAWGCKTISDALKYRDNFGQRELMLIWPDFLAWDTTANASNTAYATARALGLRAKIDQEQGWHKTLSNVGVNGVTGISASVFWDLQAPGTDADLLNKAGVTTLIRKDGFRFWGNRTCSDDPLFLFENYTRTAQVLADTMAEAHMWAVDKPVTATLIRDIIDGIKAKFRELKSNGYVIDADCWYDESANDKESLKGGKLFIDYDYTPVPPLEDLTLRQRITDKYLANLAAAVNS
;
A
#
# COMPACT_ATOMS: atom_id res chain seq x y z
N MET A 1 50.92 -30.97 -2.27
CA MET A 1 51.13 -31.44 -3.65
C MET A 1 50.15 -30.68 -4.52
N SER A 2 50.65 -29.87 -5.46
CA SER A 2 49.76 -29.20 -6.42
C SER A 2 49.33 -30.22 -7.46
N ASP A 3 48.05 -30.58 -7.49
CA ASP A 3 47.51 -31.41 -8.55
C ASP A 3 47.71 -30.71 -9.90
N TYR A 4 48.54 -31.31 -10.77
CA TYR A 4 48.70 -30.82 -12.13
C TYR A 4 47.38 -30.98 -12.89
N HIS A 5 46.89 -29.87 -13.44
CA HIS A 5 45.67 -29.84 -14.27
C HIS A 5 45.93 -29.05 -15.55
N HIS A 6 45.75 -29.70 -16.68
CA HIS A 6 45.79 -29.06 -18.00
C HIS A 6 44.38 -28.88 -18.50
N GLY A 7 43.76 -27.72 -18.18
CA GLY A 7 42.36 -27.42 -18.52
C GLY A 7 41.82 -26.22 -17.73
N VAL A 8 40.52 -26.01 -17.82
CA VAL A 8 39.82 -24.99 -17.03
C VAL A 8 39.25 -25.62 -15.76
N ARG A 9 39.61 -25.09 -14.61
CA ARG A 9 39.03 -25.48 -13.32
C ARG A 9 38.07 -24.38 -12.88
N VAL A 10 36.80 -24.73 -12.73
CA VAL A 10 35.82 -23.88 -12.10
C VAL A 10 35.72 -24.29 -10.63
N ILE A 11 36.00 -23.36 -9.74
CA ILE A 11 35.84 -23.54 -8.30
C ILE A 11 34.67 -22.64 -7.90
N GLU A 12 33.65 -23.24 -7.32
CA GLU A 12 32.54 -22.48 -6.73
C GLU A 12 33.03 -21.89 -5.40
N VAL A 13 33.18 -20.56 -5.36
CA VAL A 13 33.59 -19.82 -4.16
C VAL A 13 32.33 -19.22 -3.57
N ASN A 14 31.96 -19.64 -2.37
CA ASN A 14 30.76 -19.22 -1.67
C ASN A 14 30.98 -17.93 -0.82
N ASP A 15 31.79 -16.99 -1.33
CA ASP A 15 32.13 -15.71 -0.70
C ASP A 15 31.19 -14.57 -1.21
N GLY A 16 30.04 -14.92 -1.81
CA GLY A 16 29.08 -13.96 -2.35
C GLY A 16 28.39 -13.13 -1.26
N THR A 17 28.11 -11.87 -1.57
CA THR A 17 27.21 -11.00 -0.78
C THR A 17 25.88 -11.71 -0.52
N ARG A 18 25.38 -11.64 0.71
CA ARG A 18 24.08 -12.23 1.06
C ARG A 18 22.97 -11.52 0.27
N VAL A 19 22.17 -12.29 -0.45
CA VAL A 19 21.05 -11.76 -1.21
C VAL A 19 20.00 -11.24 -0.24
N ILE A 20 19.67 -9.95 -0.36
CA ILE A 20 18.59 -9.30 0.38
C ILE A 20 17.29 -9.51 -0.39
N SER A 21 16.38 -10.30 0.16
CA SER A 21 15.02 -10.48 -0.39
C SER A 21 14.12 -9.32 0.02
N THR A 22 13.31 -8.82 -0.92
CA THR A 22 12.29 -7.80 -0.61
C THR A 22 11.18 -8.42 0.23
N VAL A 23 10.71 -7.68 1.24
CA VAL A 23 9.56 -8.10 2.06
C VAL A 23 8.29 -8.21 1.23
N SER A 24 7.37 -9.11 1.63
CA SER A 24 6.06 -9.22 0.96
C SER A 24 5.22 -7.97 1.23
N THR A 25 4.76 -7.31 0.17
CA THR A 25 3.98 -6.05 0.24
C THR A 25 2.47 -6.26 0.03
N ALA A 26 2.09 -7.38 -0.61
CA ALA A 26 0.70 -7.67 -1.03
C ALA A 26 -0.15 -8.33 0.06
N ILE A 27 0.15 -8.11 1.34
CA ILE A 27 -0.61 -8.69 2.46
C ILE A 27 -1.63 -7.66 2.94
N VAL A 28 -2.91 -8.00 2.81
CA VAL A 28 -4.03 -7.17 3.25
C VAL A 28 -4.34 -7.42 4.73
N GLY A 29 -4.65 -6.36 5.46
CA GLY A 29 -5.20 -6.41 6.81
C GLY A 29 -6.49 -5.61 6.90
N MET A 30 -7.56 -6.19 7.41
CA MET A 30 -8.82 -5.47 7.54
C MET A 30 -9.54 -5.79 8.85
N VAL A 31 -10.31 -4.81 9.32
CA VAL A 31 -11.21 -4.97 10.45
C VAL A 31 -12.65 -4.84 9.95
N CYS A 32 -13.49 -5.78 10.33
CA CYS A 32 -14.86 -5.89 9.84
C CYS A 32 -15.81 -6.32 10.95
N THR A 33 -17.10 -6.03 10.78
CA THR A 33 -18.19 -6.62 11.56
C THR A 33 -18.85 -7.75 10.78
N ALA A 34 -19.31 -8.79 11.50
CA ALA A 34 -20.12 -9.88 10.95
C ALA A 34 -20.75 -10.66 12.10
N SER A 35 -21.98 -10.32 12.47
CA SER A 35 -22.64 -10.91 13.64
C SER A 35 -23.07 -12.37 13.42
N ASP A 36 -23.24 -12.79 12.16
CA ASP A 36 -23.67 -14.12 11.72
C ASP A 36 -22.56 -14.92 11.00
N ALA A 37 -21.32 -14.46 11.04
CA ALA A 37 -20.18 -15.21 10.50
C ALA A 37 -19.89 -16.48 11.31
N ASP A 38 -19.29 -17.47 10.67
CA ASP A 38 -18.75 -18.66 11.32
C ASP A 38 -17.73 -18.27 12.41
N ALA A 39 -18.11 -18.42 13.68
CA ALA A 39 -17.31 -17.99 14.83
C ALA A 39 -16.03 -18.81 15.01
N ALA A 40 -15.97 -20.04 14.50
CA ALA A 40 -14.78 -20.87 14.55
C ALA A 40 -13.74 -20.37 13.52
N MET A 41 -14.19 -19.92 12.35
CA MET A 41 -13.31 -19.34 11.34
C MET A 41 -12.95 -17.89 11.64
N PHE A 42 -13.88 -17.12 12.17
CA PHE A 42 -13.70 -15.69 12.46
C PHE A 42 -13.96 -15.39 13.95
N PRO A 43 -13.09 -15.80 14.89
CA PRO A 43 -13.22 -15.44 16.31
C PRO A 43 -13.13 -13.92 16.48
N LEU A 44 -13.79 -13.39 17.53
CA LEU A 44 -13.79 -11.96 17.82
C LEU A 44 -12.42 -11.47 18.29
N ASN A 45 -11.96 -10.36 17.73
CA ASN A 45 -10.71 -9.67 18.07
C ASN A 45 -9.43 -10.51 17.92
N VAL A 46 -9.49 -11.59 17.15
CA VAL A 46 -8.31 -12.41 16.84
C VAL A 46 -7.95 -12.27 15.37
N PRO A 47 -6.70 -11.94 15.05
CA PRO A 47 -6.24 -11.93 13.66
C PRO A 47 -6.32 -13.33 13.04
N VAL A 48 -7.00 -13.46 11.93
CA VAL A 48 -7.17 -14.74 11.20
C VAL A 48 -6.53 -14.62 9.83
N LEU A 49 -5.70 -15.58 9.46
CA LEU A 49 -5.07 -15.68 8.16
C LEU A 49 -6.04 -16.31 7.15
N ILE A 50 -6.30 -15.60 6.07
CA ILE A 50 -7.10 -16.04 4.95
C ILE A 50 -6.18 -16.14 3.71
N THR A 51 -6.04 -17.34 3.20
CA THR A 51 -5.28 -17.63 1.96
C THR A 51 -6.18 -17.78 0.74
N ASP A 52 -7.47 -18.08 0.96
CA ASP A 52 -8.50 -18.09 -0.08
C ASP A 52 -9.67 -17.18 0.33
N VAL A 53 -9.62 -15.93 -0.14
CA VAL A 53 -10.64 -14.91 0.17
C VAL A 53 -12.01 -15.26 -0.38
N GLN A 54 -12.10 -16.03 -1.47
CA GLN A 54 -13.36 -16.44 -2.07
C GLN A 54 -14.05 -17.53 -1.26
N ALA A 55 -13.32 -18.53 -0.82
CA ALA A 55 -13.85 -19.56 0.09
C ALA A 55 -14.24 -18.96 1.44
N ALA A 56 -13.44 -18.04 1.96
CA ALA A 56 -13.70 -17.34 3.22
C ALA A 56 -14.99 -16.49 3.17
N ALA A 57 -15.27 -15.84 2.03
CA ALA A 57 -16.50 -15.07 1.84
C ALA A 57 -17.76 -15.92 2.03
N GLY A 58 -17.72 -17.21 1.67
CA GLY A 58 -18.83 -18.14 1.91
C GLY A 58 -19.17 -18.41 3.38
N LYS A 59 -18.23 -18.13 4.31
CA LYS A 59 -18.39 -18.30 5.77
C LYS A 59 -18.49 -16.97 6.52
N ALA A 60 -18.43 -15.86 5.80
CA ALA A 60 -18.43 -14.50 6.39
C ALA A 60 -19.83 -14.04 6.87
N GLY A 61 -20.89 -14.83 6.67
CA GLY A 61 -22.26 -14.45 6.97
C GLY A 61 -22.84 -13.44 5.96
N LYS A 62 -23.96 -12.85 6.31
CA LYS A 62 -24.67 -11.86 5.46
C LYS A 62 -24.81 -10.50 6.14
N LYS A 63 -24.51 -10.42 7.44
CA LYS A 63 -24.61 -9.19 8.25
C LYS A 63 -23.26 -8.56 8.45
N GLY A 64 -23.24 -7.22 8.55
CA GLY A 64 -22.01 -6.46 8.71
C GLY A 64 -21.26 -6.24 7.41
N THR A 65 -19.95 -6.00 7.49
CA THR A 65 -19.13 -5.57 6.34
C THR A 65 -18.20 -6.66 5.80
N LEU A 66 -18.02 -7.78 6.53
CA LEU A 66 -17.00 -8.79 6.22
C LEU A 66 -17.20 -9.45 4.85
N ALA A 67 -18.40 -9.95 4.56
CA ALA A 67 -18.67 -10.65 3.31
C ALA A 67 -18.48 -9.72 2.09
N ALA A 68 -19.03 -8.50 2.16
CA ALA A 68 -18.90 -7.51 1.10
C ALA A 68 -17.42 -7.09 0.88
N ALA A 69 -16.64 -6.94 1.95
CA ALA A 69 -15.24 -6.59 1.87
C ALA A 69 -14.39 -7.73 1.25
N LEU A 70 -14.60 -8.98 1.68
CA LEU A 70 -13.91 -10.13 1.10
C LEU A 70 -14.24 -10.31 -0.39
N GLN A 71 -15.52 -10.15 -0.77
CA GLN A 71 -15.92 -10.21 -2.17
C GLN A 71 -15.28 -9.09 -2.99
N ALA A 72 -15.26 -7.86 -2.49
CA ALA A 72 -14.63 -6.73 -3.15
C ALA A 72 -13.13 -6.93 -3.40
N ILE A 73 -12.43 -7.57 -2.45
CA ILE A 73 -11.02 -7.95 -2.59
C ILE A 73 -10.88 -9.07 -3.63
N ALA A 74 -11.71 -10.12 -3.54
CA ALA A 74 -11.69 -11.27 -4.46
C ALA A 74 -11.95 -10.86 -5.92
N ASP A 75 -12.77 -9.85 -6.16
CA ASP A 75 -13.03 -9.29 -7.49
C ASP A 75 -11.77 -8.69 -8.14
N GLN A 76 -10.78 -8.27 -7.35
CA GLN A 76 -9.53 -7.71 -7.85
C GLN A 76 -8.43 -8.77 -7.99
N CYS A 77 -8.16 -9.51 -6.91
CA CYS A 77 -7.18 -10.60 -6.85
C CYS A 77 -7.44 -11.48 -5.62
N LYS A 78 -6.60 -12.51 -5.41
CA LYS A 78 -6.67 -13.41 -4.25
C LYS A 78 -5.44 -13.23 -3.35
N PRO A 79 -5.33 -12.12 -2.62
CA PRO A 79 -4.18 -11.84 -1.76
C PRO A 79 -4.28 -12.63 -0.46
N VAL A 80 -3.13 -12.84 0.18
CA VAL A 80 -3.08 -13.21 1.59
C VAL A 80 -3.72 -12.07 2.40
N THR A 81 -4.72 -12.40 3.20
CA THR A 81 -5.52 -11.41 3.94
C THR A 81 -5.59 -11.77 5.41
N VAL A 82 -5.32 -10.83 6.29
CA VAL A 82 -5.54 -10.93 7.72
C VAL A 82 -6.83 -10.22 8.07
N VAL A 83 -7.76 -10.94 8.67
CA VAL A 83 -9.06 -10.42 9.08
C VAL A 83 -9.14 -10.36 10.59
N VAL A 84 -9.60 -9.24 11.13
CA VAL A 84 -10.01 -9.09 12.51
C VAL A 84 -11.50 -8.80 12.55
N ARG A 85 -12.29 -9.76 13.04
CA ARG A 85 -13.72 -9.54 13.24
C ARG A 85 -13.96 -8.92 14.60
N VAL A 86 -14.76 -7.83 14.63
CA VAL A 86 -15.21 -7.18 15.87
C VAL A 86 -16.69 -7.33 16.08
N ALA A 87 -17.13 -7.25 17.33
CA ALA A 87 -18.55 -7.26 17.65
C ALA A 87 -19.19 -5.95 17.15
N GLU A 88 -20.35 -6.06 16.54
CA GLU A 88 -21.23 -4.93 16.29
C GLU A 88 -21.81 -4.45 17.63
N GLY A 89 -21.77 -3.15 17.89
CA GLY A 89 -22.35 -2.55 19.10
C GLY A 89 -23.84 -2.37 18.96
N LYS A 90 -24.49 -2.00 20.03
CA LYS A 90 -25.94 -1.65 20.05
C LYS A 90 -26.26 -0.40 19.23
N ASP A 91 -25.26 0.46 19.00
CA ASP A 91 -25.31 1.66 18.22
C ASP A 91 -23.99 1.92 17.47
N ALA A 92 -23.97 2.96 16.62
CA ALA A 92 -22.81 3.31 15.83
C ALA A 92 -21.60 3.73 16.69
N ALA A 93 -21.83 4.38 17.83
CA ALA A 93 -20.78 4.84 18.72
C ALA A 93 -20.09 3.65 19.41
N GLU A 94 -20.87 2.68 19.89
CA GLU A 94 -20.31 1.46 20.47
C GLU A 94 -19.57 0.62 19.42
N THR A 95 -20.13 0.52 18.20
CA THR A 95 -19.46 -0.14 17.08
C THR A 95 -18.11 0.54 16.76
N THR A 96 -18.05 1.87 16.69
CA THR A 96 -16.82 2.65 16.53
C THR A 96 -15.80 2.34 17.63
N THR A 97 -16.27 2.29 18.89
CA THR A 97 -15.43 1.96 20.04
C THR A 97 -14.84 0.54 19.92
N ASN A 98 -15.65 -0.44 19.53
CA ASN A 98 -15.22 -1.82 19.34
C ASN A 98 -14.19 -1.94 18.22
N ILE A 99 -14.34 -1.15 17.14
CA ILE A 99 -13.40 -1.13 16.01
C ILE A 99 -12.09 -0.47 16.40
N VAL A 100 -12.11 0.71 17.04
CA VAL A 100 -10.91 1.38 17.55
C VAL A 100 -10.15 0.48 18.50
N GLY A 101 -10.87 -0.20 19.36
CA GLY A 101 -10.34 -1.20 20.27
C GLY A 101 -9.34 -0.64 21.28
N GLY A 102 -8.66 -1.55 21.96
CA GLY A 102 -7.70 -1.22 23.02
C GLY A 102 -6.94 -2.44 23.47
N ALA A 103 -6.56 -2.47 24.74
CA ALA A 103 -6.15 -3.67 25.45
C ALA A 103 -7.29 -4.09 26.38
N ASN A 104 -7.67 -5.37 26.33
CA ASN A 104 -8.67 -5.92 27.26
C ASN A 104 -8.05 -6.18 28.66
N ALA A 105 -8.85 -6.66 29.60
CA ALA A 105 -8.41 -6.91 30.97
C ALA A 105 -7.27 -7.96 31.05
N THR A 106 -7.12 -8.80 30.06
CA THR A 106 -6.03 -9.80 29.95
C THR A 106 -4.81 -9.29 29.20
N GLY A 107 -4.80 -8.02 28.78
CA GLY A 107 -3.71 -7.41 28.02
C GLY A 107 -3.73 -7.72 26.51
N GLN A 108 -4.74 -8.42 26.01
CA GLN A 108 -4.87 -8.70 24.57
C GLN A 108 -5.39 -7.47 23.84
N TYR A 109 -4.84 -7.21 22.66
CA TYR A 109 -5.32 -6.16 21.77
C TYR A 109 -6.65 -6.53 21.11
N THR A 110 -7.52 -5.54 21.00
CA THR A 110 -8.85 -5.65 20.37
C THR A 110 -9.00 -4.62 19.24
N GLY A 111 -9.98 -4.82 18.38
CA GLY A 111 -10.26 -3.90 17.28
C GLY A 111 -9.09 -3.79 16.31
N ILE A 112 -8.83 -2.58 15.79
CA ILE A 112 -7.73 -2.31 14.86
C ILE A 112 -6.37 -2.64 15.49
N LYS A 113 -6.21 -2.45 16.80
CA LYS A 113 -4.95 -2.76 17.49
C LYS A 113 -4.61 -4.24 17.46
N ALA A 114 -5.58 -5.14 17.31
CA ALA A 114 -5.32 -6.57 17.14
C ALA A 114 -4.44 -6.86 15.91
N LEU A 115 -4.47 -6.02 14.86
CA LEU A 115 -3.58 -6.16 13.70
C LEU A 115 -2.09 -6.06 14.07
N LEU A 116 -1.73 -5.41 15.18
CA LEU A 116 -0.34 -5.35 15.67
C LEU A 116 0.21 -6.72 16.04
N THR A 117 -0.67 -7.66 16.43
CA THR A 117 -0.30 -9.03 16.81
C THR A 117 -0.37 -10.01 15.62
N ALA A 118 -0.76 -9.54 14.43
CA ALA A 118 -0.97 -10.40 13.27
C ALA A 118 0.25 -11.28 12.97
N GLN A 119 1.45 -10.71 12.98
CA GLN A 119 2.67 -11.47 12.70
C GLN A 119 2.93 -12.57 13.74
N ALA A 120 2.69 -12.30 15.01
CA ALA A 120 2.88 -13.28 16.07
C ALA A 120 1.85 -14.42 16.00
N VAL A 121 0.61 -14.11 15.59
CA VAL A 121 -0.51 -15.09 15.56
C VAL A 121 -0.54 -15.84 14.23
N THR A 122 -0.27 -15.17 13.11
CA THR A 122 -0.49 -15.72 11.76
C THR A 122 0.80 -15.95 10.97
N GLY A 123 1.93 -15.48 11.47
CA GLY A 123 3.22 -15.55 10.78
C GLY A 123 3.40 -14.49 9.68
N VAL A 124 2.39 -13.66 9.40
CA VAL A 124 2.45 -12.63 8.35
C VAL A 124 2.15 -11.24 8.90
N LYS A 125 2.81 -10.22 8.33
CA LYS A 125 2.63 -8.83 8.69
C LYS A 125 1.84 -8.10 7.60
N PRO A 126 0.62 -7.61 7.88
CA PRO A 126 -0.18 -6.89 6.90
C PRO A 126 0.45 -5.53 6.56
N ARG A 127 0.38 -5.17 5.27
CA ARG A 127 0.99 -3.95 4.71
C ARG A 127 -0.01 -3.01 4.07
N ILE A 128 -1.20 -3.50 3.78
CA ILE A 128 -2.29 -2.78 3.13
C ILE A 128 -3.48 -2.84 4.07
N LEU A 129 -3.84 -1.73 4.71
CA LEU A 129 -4.82 -1.73 5.79
C LEU A 129 -6.09 -0.96 5.43
N GLY A 130 -7.23 -1.40 5.97
CA GLY A 130 -8.49 -0.69 5.86
C GLY A 130 -9.57 -1.22 6.80
N VAL A 131 -10.63 -0.42 6.94
CA VAL A 131 -11.83 -0.75 7.74
C VAL A 131 -13.07 -0.46 6.88
N PRO A 132 -13.31 -1.26 5.83
CA PRO A 132 -14.32 -0.93 4.81
C PRO A 132 -15.72 -0.73 5.37
N GLY A 133 -16.33 0.41 5.06
CA GLY A 133 -17.69 0.77 5.46
C GLY A 133 -17.88 1.10 6.93
N LEU A 134 -16.78 1.22 7.70
CA LEU A 134 -16.80 1.51 9.15
C LEU A 134 -15.72 2.53 9.54
N ASP A 135 -15.09 3.16 8.56
CA ASP A 135 -13.95 4.06 8.71
C ASP A 135 -14.36 5.49 9.05
N THR A 136 -15.11 5.66 10.15
CA THR A 136 -15.42 6.98 10.73
C THR A 136 -14.11 7.75 10.99
N LYS A 137 -14.21 9.05 11.28
CA LYS A 137 -13.05 9.89 11.57
C LYS A 137 -12.16 9.31 12.69
N GLU A 138 -12.80 8.83 13.76
CA GLU A 138 -12.12 8.23 14.92
C GLU A 138 -11.42 6.92 14.54
N VAL A 139 -12.09 6.10 13.74
CA VAL A 139 -11.55 4.84 13.21
C VAL A 139 -10.36 5.11 12.28
N ALA A 140 -10.49 6.09 11.39
CA ALA A 140 -9.42 6.48 10.47
C ALA A 140 -8.17 6.99 11.22
N ALA A 141 -8.35 7.77 12.29
CA ALA A 141 -7.26 8.23 13.15
C ALA A 141 -6.57 7.07 13.88
N ALA A 142 -7.34 6.10 14.38
CA ALA A 142 -6.78 4.88 14.99
C ALA A 142 -6.05 4.01 13.96
N LEU A 143 -6.59 3.88 12.75
CA LEU A 143 -5.96 3.17 11.65
C LEU A 143 -4.60 3.79 11.29
N ALA A 144 -4.51 5.12 11.22
CA ALA A 144 -3.25 5.83 10.97
C ALA A 144 -2.15 5.44 11.96
N THR A 145 -2.48 5.39 13.24
CA THR A 145 -1.53 4.99 14.30
C THR A 145 -1.03 3.56 14.11
N VAL A 146 -1.92 2.63 13.74
CA VAL A 146 -1.56 1.24 13.47
C VAL A 146 -0.75 1.13 12.17
N CYS A 147 -1.09 1.90 11.12
CA CYS A 147 -0.30 1.98 9.90
C CYS A 147 1.14 2.42 10.17
N GLN A 148 1.35 3.44 11.01
CA GLN A 148 2.68 3.88 11.42
C GLN A 148 3.44 2.78 12.15
N SER A 149 2.80 2.12 13.11
CA SER A 149 3.43 1.05 13.91
C SER A 149 3.82 -0.17 13.06
N LEU A 150 2.98 -0.54 12.09
CA LEU A 150 3.23 -1.67 11.18
C LEU A 150 4.06 -1.31 9.95
N ARG A 151 4.36 -0.03 9.73
CA ARG A 151 4.87 0.45 8.44
C ARG A 151 4.00 -0.03 7.27
N ALA A 152 2.71 0.18 7.42
CA ALA A 152 1.67 -0.19 6.47
C ALA A 152 1.00 1.07 5.89
N PHE A 153 0.23 0.88 4.83
CA PHE A 153 -0.51 1.96 4.18
C PHE A 153 -2.01 1.72 4.29
N GLY A 154 -2.77 2.75 4.69
CA GLY A 154 -4.20 2.69 4.95
C GLY A 154 -5.04 3.42 3.91
N TYR A 155 -6.16 2.82 3.53
CA TYR A 155 -7.16 3.42 2.67
C TYR A 155 -8.40 3.73 3.49
N ILE A 156 -8.85 5.00 3.44
CA ILE A 156 -10.00 5.50 4.19
C ILE A 156 -10.99 6.21 3.28
N SER A 157 -12.27 6.16 3.62
CA SER A 157 -13.31 6.90 2.91
C SER A 157 -13.52 8.29 3.53
N ALA A 158 -14.03 9.23 2.73
CA ALA A 158 -14.56 10.50 3.25
C ALA A 158 -15.93 10.22 3.89
N TRP A 159 -15.92 9.70 5.12
CA TRP A 159 -17.08 9.19 5.83
C TRP A 159 -18.18 10.22 5.97
N GLY A 160 -19.38 9.86 5.52
CA GLY A 160 -20.58 10.71 5.63
C GLY A 160 -20.62 11.91 4.68
N CYS A 161 -19.60 12.14 3.87
CA CYS A 161 -19.53 13.23 2.91
C CYS A 161 -20.46 12.97 1.71
N LYS A 162 -21.32 13.94 1.38
CA LYS A 162 -22.25 13.84 0.27
C LYS A 162 -21.86 14.71 -0.92
N THR A 163 -21.05 15.72 -0.68
CA THR A 163 -20.61 16.69 -1.70
C THR A 163 -19.10 16.79 -1.76
N ILE A 164 -18.58 17.32 -2.87
CA ILE A 164 -17.16 17.63 -3.03
C ILE A 164 -16.67 18.54 -1.91
N SER A 165 -17.46 19.59 -1.58
CA SER A 165 -17.11 20.52 -0.49
C SER A 165 -16.98 19.82 0.86
N ASP A 166 -17.83 18.83 1.14
CA ASP A 166 -17.72 18.04 2.37
C ASP A 166 -16.44 17.21 2.38
N ALA A 167 -16.12 16.55 1.25
CA ALA A 167 -14.92 15.72 1.12
C ALA A 167 -13.65 16.55 1.27
N LEU A 168 -13.60 17.75 0.70
CA LEU A 168 -12.47 18.68 0.85
C LEU A 168 -12.26 19.07 2.31
N LYS A 169 -13.33 19.47 3.02
CA LYS A 169 -13.28 19.80 4.45
C LYS A 169 -12.91 18.59 5.32
N TYR A 170 -13.40 17.41 4.94
CA TYR A 170 -13.08 16.18 5.67
C TYR A 170 -11.60 15.84 5.57
N ARG A 171 -10.97 16.11 4.42
CA ARG A 171 -9.53 15.91 4.19
C ARG A 171 -8.65 16.65 5.20
N ASP A 172 -9.06 17.84 5.64
CA ASP A 172 -8.32 18.67 6.60
C ASP A 172 -8.13 18.03 7.99
N ASN A 173 -8.86 16.94 8.27
CA ASN A 173 -8.69 16.21 9.53
C ASN A 173 -7.46 15.29 9.58
N PHE A 174 -6.78 15.09 8.46
CA PHE A 174 -5.69 14.13 8.34
C PHE A 174 -4.44 14.78 7.78
N GLY A 175 -3.27 14.41 8.33
CA GLY A 175 -1.95 14.86 7.87
C GLY A 175 -0.96 13.69 7.73
N GLN A 176 -1.45 12.44 7.86
CA GLN A 176 -0.61 11.25 7.88
C GLN A 176 -0.28 10.77 6.46
N ARG A 177 1.02 10.57 6.21
CA ARG A 177 1.52 10.04 4.94
C ARG A 177 1.12 8.59 4.69
N GLU A 178 0.73 7.88 5.73
CA GLU A 178 0.30 6.48 5.66
C GLU A 178 -1.15 6.30 5.21
N LEU A 179 -1.89 7.40 4.97
CA LEU A 179 -3.30 7.37 4.59
C LEU A 179 -3.54 7.94 3.20
N MET A 180 -4.46 7.30 2.47
CA MET A 180 -5.09 7.82 1.26
C MET A 180 -6.59 7.96 1.50
N LEU A 181 -7.13 9.17 1.32
CA LEU A 181 -8.56 9.46 1.42
C LEU A 181 -9.23 9.28 0.06
N ILE A 182 -10.34 8.55 0.03
CA ILE A 182 -11.09 8.21 -1.17
C ILE A 182 -12.51 8.78 -1.08
N TRP A 183 -12.97 9.42 -2.14
CA TRP A 183 -14.35 9.87 -2.32
C TRP A 183 -14.70 9.95 -3.81
N PRO A 184 -15.91 9.54 -4.22
CA PRO A 184 -16.98 8.88 -3.48
C PRO A 184 -16.80 7.36 -3.40
N ASP A 185 -17.88 6.61 -3.10
CA ASP A 185 -17.89 5.16 -3.17
C ASP A 185 -18.29 4.65 -4.56
N PHE A 186 -18.03 3.38 -4.85
CA PHE A 186 -18.61 2.68 -5.99
C PHE A 186 -20.05 2.24 -5.74
N LEU A 187 -20.70 1.82 -6.81
CA LEU A 187 -21.95 1.06 -6.80
C LEU A 187 -21.70 -0.32 -7.37
N ALA A 188 -22.34 -1.34 -6.81
CA ALA A 188 -22.36 -2.69 -7.34
C ALA A 188 -23.77 -3.28 -7.27
N TRP A 189 -24.03 -4.25 -8.14
CA TRP A 189 -25.28 -4.98 -8.11
C TRP A 189 -25.30 -5.99 -6.97
N ASP A 190 -26.25 -5.87 -6.08
CA ASP A 190 -26.49 -6.82 -4.99
C ASP A 190 -27.56 -7.81 -5.45
N THR A 191 -27.17 -9.05 -5.66
CA THR A 191 -28.09 -10.12 -6.10
C THR A 191 -29.09 -10.53 -5.03
N THR A 192 -28.79 -10.28 -3.76
CA THR A 192 -29.71 -10.60 -2.64
C THR A 192 -30.78 -9.53 -2.51
N ALA A 193 -30.40 -8.27 -2.58
CA ALA A 193 -31.35 -7.14 -2.54
C ALA A 193 -32.01 -6.86 -3.90
N ASN A 194 -31.51 -7.46 -4.98
CA ASN A 194 -31.90 -7.20 -6.37
C ASN A 194 -31.89 -5.70 -6.71
N ALA A 195 -30.85 -4.99 -6.24
CA ALA A 195 -30.67 -3.55 -6.35
C ALA A 195 -29.20 -3.15 -6.48
N SER A 196 -28.97 -1.92 -6.97
CA SER A 196 -27.65 -1.33 -6.95
C SER A 196 -27.40 -0.75 -5.56
N ASN A 197 -26.40 -1.25 -4.86
CA ASN A 197 -26.01 -0.82 -3.51
C ASN A 197 -24.62 -0.21 -3.49
N THR A 198 -24.33 0.57 -2.44
CA THR A 198 -22.99 1.10 -2.20
C THR A 198 -21.98 -0.03 -2.05
N ALA A 199 -20.91 0.05 -2.83
CA ALA A 199 -19.78 -0.87 -2.79
C ALA A 199 -18.55 -0.11 -2.29
N TYR A 200 -18.08 -0.46 -1.12
CA TYR A 200 -16.98 0.25 -0.44
C TYR A 200 -15.74 0.39 -1.33
N ALA A 201 -15.43 1.64 -1.69
CA ALA A 201 -14.25 1.95 -2.50
C ALA A 201 -12.97 1.53 -1.78
N THR A 202 -12.93 1.66 -0.45
CA THR A 202 -11.80 1.23 0.38
C THR A 202 -11.54 -0.29 0.28
N ALA A 203 -12.57 -1.14 0.31
CA ALA A 203 -12.42 -2.58 0.12
C ALA A 203 -11.83 -2.93 -1.25
N ARG A 204 -12.27 -2.25 -2.30
CA ARG A 204 -11.74 -2.42 -3.66
C ARG A 204 -10.31 -1.90 -3.77
N ALA A 205 -9.99 -0.81 -3.07
CA ALA A 205 -8.63 -0.30 -2.98
C ALA A 205 -7.68 -1.31 -2.33
N LEU A 206 -8.09 -2.00 -1.26
CA LEU A 206 -7.28 -3.05 -0.62
C LEU A 206 -6.95 -4.19 -1.61
N GLY A 207 -7.95 -4.70 -2.32
CA GLY A 207 -7.75 -5.76 -3.30
C GLY A 207 -6.93 -5.30 -4.50
N LEU A 208 -7.23 -4.13 -5.06
CA LEU A 208 -6.51 -3.57 -6.20
C LEU A 208 -5.05 -3.25 -5.87
N ARG A 209 -4.80 -2.72 -4.66
CA ARG A 209 -3.43 -2.46 -4.19
C ARG A 209 -2.63 -3.76 -4.12
N ALA A 210 -3.21 -4.80 -3.53
CA ALA A 210 -2.57 -6.11 -3.46
C ALA A 210 -2.28 -6.69 -4.85
N LYS A 211 -3.22 -6.55 -5.80
CA LYS A 211 -3.02 -6.93 -7.21
C LYS A 211 -1.84 -6.21 -7.83
N ILE A 212 -1.79 -4.88 -7.71
CA ILE A 212 -0.70 -4.07 -8.27
C ILE A 212 0.64 -4.46 -7.64
N ASP A 213 0.69 -4.72 -6.34
CA ASP A 213 1.90 -5.16 -5.65
C ASP A 213 2.41 -6.52 -6.19
N GLN A 214 1.50 -7.43 -6.55
CA GLN A 214 1.85 -8.73 -7.11
C GLN A 214 2.29 -8.66 -8.56
N GLU A 215 1.66 -7.80 -9.38
CA GLU A 215 1.86 -7.75 -10.83
C GLU A 215 2.92 -6.75 -11.25
N GLN A 216 3.03 -5.62 -10.54
CA GLN A 216 3.88 -4.49 -10.93
C GLN A 216 4.85 -4.06 -9.82
N GLY A 217 4.40 -4.09 -8.57
CA GLY A 217 5.17 -3.67 -7.40
C GLY A 217 4.63 -2.41 -6.73
N TRP A 218 5.18 -2.11 -5.56
CA TRP A 218 4.75 -1.01 -4.68
C TRP A 218 5.02 0.40 -5.24
N HIS A 219 5.93 0.53 -6.22
CA HIS A 219 6.31 1.80 -6.86
C HIS A 219 5.25 2.32 -7.82
N LYS A 220 4.30 1.49 -8.25
CA LYS A 220 3.12 1.91 -9.03
C LYS A 220 1.99 2.28 -8.08
N THR A 221 1.40 3.47 -8.26
CA THR A 221 0.26 3.93 -7.45
C THR A 221 -1.04 3.22 -7.82
N LEU A 222 -2.07 3.36 -6.96
CA LEU A 222 -3.41 2.83 -7.18
C LEU A 222 -4.10 3.44 -8.40
N SER A 223 -3.73 4.68 -8.76
CA SER A 223 -4.39 5.48 -9.79
C SER A 223 -4.32 4.86 -11.18
N ASN A 224 -5.40 5.07 -11.95
CA ASN A 224 -5.53 4.70 -13.36
C ASN A 224 -5.40 3.20 -13.66
N VAL A 225 -5.81 2.36 -12.71
CA VAL A 225 -5.91 0.90 -12.89
C VAL A 225 -7.38 0.50 -12.83
N GLY A 226 -7.82 -0.41 -13.72
CA GLY A 226 -9.21 -0.85 -13.80
C GLY A 226 -9.67 -1.57 -12.54
N VAL A 227 -10.88 -1.24 -12.09
CA VAL A 227 -11.55 -1.84 -10.92
C VAL A 227 -12.64 -2.78 -11.41
N ASN A 228 -12.63 -4.00 -10.90
CA ASN A 228 -13.62 -5.03 -11.23
C ASN A 228 -14.79 -5.04 -10.24
N GLY A 229 -15.92 -5.64 -10.66
CA GLY A 229 -17.07 -5.92 -9.80
C GLY A 229 -17.87 -4.68 -9.40
N VAL A 230 -17.83 -3.59 -10.18
CA VAL A 230 -18.57 -2.35 -9.94
C VAL A 230 -19.41 -1.96 -11.16
N THR A 231 -20.54 -1.32 -10.92
CA THR A 231 -21.52 -0.93 -11.96
C THR A 231 -21.71 0.57 -12.07
N GLY A 232 -21.25 1.34 -11.08
CA GLY A 232 -21.41 2.79 -11.02
C GLY A 232 -20.52 3.45 -9.96
N ILE A 233 -20.71 4.76 -9.83
CA ILE A 233 -20.11 5.63 -8.84
C ILE A 233 -21.25 6.32 -8.08
N SER A 234 -21.14 6.42 -6.75
CA SER A 234 -22.23 6.86 -5.87
C SER A 234 -22.51 8.37 -5.93
N ALA A 235 -21.58 9.17 -6.42
CA ALA A 235 -21.75 10.61 -6.64
C ALA A 235 -21.12 11.03 -7.97
N SER A 236 -21.71 12.01 -8.63
CA SER A 236 -21.17 12.54 -9.88
C SER A 236 -19.95 13.41 -9.61
N VAL A 237 -18.87 13.12 -10.29
CA VAL A 237 -17.63 13.90 -10.31
C VAL A 237 -17.31 14.22 -11.77
N PHE A 238 -17.26 15.50 -12.11
CA PHE A 238 -16.86 15.90 -13.46
C PHE A 238 -15.37 15.64 -13.64
N TRP A 239 -15.05 14.88 -14.67
CA TRP A 239 -13.69 14.55 -15.08
C TRP A 239 -13.56 14.67 -16.61
N ASP A 240 -12.48 15.24 -17.03
CA ASP A 240 -12.07 15.28 -18.44
C ASP A 240 -10.56 15.06 -18.54
N LEU A 241 -10.12 14.33 -19.57
CA LEU A 241 -8.69 14.00 -19.71
C LEU A 241 -7.84 15.19 -20.15
N GLN A 242 -8.44 16.16 -20.85
CA GLN A 242 -7.73 17.27 -21.49
C GLN A 242 -8.04 18.64 -20.85
N ALA A 243 -9.24 18.79 -20.29
CA ALA A 243 -9.65 20.04 -19.69
C ALA A 243 -9.16 20.16 -18.25
N PRO A 244 -8.36 21.18 -17.89
CA PRO A 244 -7.97 21.44 -16.52
C PRO A 244 -9.13 22.05 -15.72
N GLY A 245 -9.05 21.97 -14.40
CA GLY A 245 -10.00 22.60 -13.49
C GLY A 245 -11.32 21.85 -13.32
N THR A 246 -11.30 20.55 -13.55
CA THR A 246 -12.42 19.65 -13.30
C THR A 246 -12.65 19.40 -11.79
N ASP A 247 -13.80 18.83 -11.44
CA ASP A 247 -14.05 18.38 -10.05
C ASP A 247 -13.00 17.37 -9.57
N ALA A 248 -12.56 16.48 -10.47
CA ALA A 248 -11.51 15.52 -10.17
C ALA A 248 -10.18 16.21 -9.88
N ASP A 249 -9.82 17.26 -10.62
CA ASP A 249 -8.60 18.03 -10.36
C ASP A 249 -8.67 18.74 -9.01
N LEU A 250 -9.85 19.29 -8.66
CA LEU A 250 -10.06 19.95 -7.38
C LEU A 250 -9.87 18.99 -6.20
N LEU A 251 -10.44 17.78 -6.31
CA LEU A 251 -10.29 16.72 -5.31
C LEU A 251 -8.82 16.27 -5.21
N ASN A 252 -8.18 15.96 -6.35
CA ASN A 252 -6.79 15.50 -6.38
C ASN A 252 -5.82 16.55 -5.84
N LYS A 253 -6.01 17.83 -6.17
CA LYS A 253 -5.21 18.93 -5.63
C LYS A 253 -5.25 18.99 -4.11
N ALA A 254 -6.38 18.69 -3.51
CA ALA A 254 -6.56 18.63 -2.08
C ALA A 254 -6.10 17.29 -1.43
N GLY A 255 -5.58 16.35 -2.21
CA GLY A 255 -5.15 15.04 -1.70
C GLY A 255 -6.32 14.07 -1.45
N VAL A 256 -7.42 14.21 -2.19
CA VAL A 256 -8.53 13.26 -2.21
C VAL A 256 -8.49 12.47 -3.51
N THR A 257 -8.34 11.17 -3.41
CA THR A 257 -8.45 10.25 -4.55
C THR A 257 -9.92 10.09 -4.91
N THR A 258 -10.25 10.30 -6.19
CA THR A 258 -11.61 10.18 -6.70
C THR A 258 -11.79 8.98 -7.62
N LEU A 259 -12.99 8.80 -8.12
CA LEU A 259 -13.38 7.71 -9.00
C LEU A 259 -13.82 8.27 -10.34
N ILE A 260 -13.38 7.62 -11.41
CA ILE A 260 -13.75 8.00 -12.77
C ILE A 260 -14.26 6.80 -13.58
N ARG A 261 -15.04 7.09 -14.62
CA ARG A 261 -15.49 6.10 -15.61
C ARG A 261 -14.80 6.37 -16.94
N LYS A 262 -13.78 5.57 -17.27
CA LYS A 262 -13.08 5.58 -18.54
C LYS A 262 -12.60 4.17 -18.86
N ASP A 263 -13.16 3.55 -19.89
CA ASP A 263 -12.92 2.15 -20.23
C ASP A 263 -13.05 1.23 -19.00
N GLY A 264 -14.23 1.26 -18.36
CA GLY A 264 -14.50 0.72 -17.04
C GLY A 264 -14.44 1.78 -15.94
N PHE A 265 -14.20 1.38 -14.71
CA PHE A 265 -14.07 2.26 -13.53
C PHE A 265 -12.65 2.24 -13.02
N ARG A 266 -12.17 3.38 -12.51
CA ARG A 266 -10.80 3.54 -12.02
C ARG A 266 -10.75 4.46 -10.81
N PHE A 267 -9.77 4.22 -9.93
CA PHE A 267 -9.32 5.25 -9.01
C PHE A 267 -8.53 6.32 -9.77
N TRP A 268 -8.69 7.57 -9.38
CA TRP A 268 -8.01 8.71 -9.98
C TRP A 268 -7.46 9.62 -8.90
N GLY A 269 -6.15 9.53 -8.67
CA GLY A 269 -5.40 10.24 -7.62
C GLY A 269 -4.28 9.39 -7.07
N ASN A 270 -3.16 10.05 -6.74
CA ASN A 270 -1.91 9.41 -6.29
C ASN A 270 -1.50 9.86 -4.89
N ARG A 271 -2.22 10.85 -4.30
CA ARG A 271 -1.72 11.60 -3.16
C ARG A 271 -2.13 10.99 -1.84
N THR A 272 -1.24 11.12 -0.86
CA THR A 272 -1.51 10.78 0.53
C THR A 272 -2.22 11.92 1.25
N CYS A 273 -2.51 11.71 2.53
CA CYS A 273 -2.98 12.78 3.41
C CYS A 273 -1.85 13.65 3.98
N SER A 274 -0.62 13.53 3.50
CA SER A 274 0.49 14.36 3.97
C SER A 274 0.58 15.68 3.22
N ASP A 275 0.97 16.72 3.94
CA ASP A 275 1.35 18.01 3.36
C ASP A 275 2.86 18.12 3.11
N ASP A 276 3.65 17.13 3.54
CA ASP A 276 5.09 17.04 3.27
C ASP A 276 5.34 16.60 1.81
N PRO A 277 6.00 17.44 0.99
CA PRO A 277 6.30 17.10 -0.41
C PRO A 277 7.11 15.80 -0.60
N LEU A 278 7.92 15.42 0.39
CA LEU A 278 8.70 14.17 0.35
C LEU A 278 7.81 12.93 0.44
N PHE A 279 6.58 13.07 0.94
CA PHE A 279 5.62 11.98 1.11
C PHE A 279 4.26 12.29 0.48
N LEU A 280 4.25 13.17 -0.51
CA LEU A 280 3.05 13.57 -1.22
C LEU A 280 2.34 12.39 -1.88
N PHE A 281 3.09 11.44 -2.44
CA PHE A 281 2.55 10.33 -3.22
C PHE A 281 2.51 9.03 -2.42
N GLU A 282 1.49 8.21 -2.68
CA GLU A 282 1.32 6.87 -2.12
C GLU A 282 2.59 6.03 -2.24
N ASN A 283 3.14 5.94 -3.44
CA ASN A 283 4.30 5.12 -3.73
C ASN A 283 5.59 5.63 -3.07
N TYR A 284 5.69 6.92 -2.74
CA TYR A 284 6.82 7.47 -1.97
C TYR A 284 6.82 6.92 -0.55
N THR A 285 5.67 7.00 0.13
CA THR A 285 5.50 6.43 1.46
C THR A 285 5.72 4.92 1.46
N ARG A 286 5.14 4.22 0.48
CA ARG A 286 5.30 2.76 0.38
C ARG A 286 6.74 2.35 0.09
N THR A 287 7.46 3.09 -0.76
CA THR A 287 8.89 2.85 -0.99
C THR A 287 9.69 3.00 0.30
N ALA A 288 9.44 4.07 1.08
CA ALA A 288 10.09 4.25 2.37
C ALA A 288 9.83 3.08 3.32
N GLN A 289 8.58 2.63 3.42
CA GLN A 289 8.17 1.52 4.27
C GLN A 289 8.81 0.19 3.86
N VAL A 290 8.80 -0.10 2.55
CA VAL A 290 9.38 -1.34 2.00
C VAL A 290 10.89 -1.37 2.19
N LEU A 291 11.58 -0.27 1.92
CA LEU A 291 13.04 -0.19 2.13
C LEU A 291 13.39 -0.37 3.61
N ALA A 292 12.69 0.33 4.52
CA ALA A 292 12.95 0.22 5.95
C ALA A 292 12.79 -1.22 6.46
N ASP A 293 11.71 -1.91 6.09
CA ASP A 293 11.48 -3.28 6.52
C ASP A 293 12.42 -4.28 5.83
N THR A 294 12.70 -4.09 4.53
CA THR A 294 13.65 -4.93 3.78
C THR A 294 15.04 -4.86 4.40
N MET A 295 15.49 -3.65 4.74
CA MET A 295 16.81 -3.48 5.39
C MET A 295 16.83 -4.06 6.80
N ALA A 296 15.77 -3.87 7.59
CA ALA A 296 15.70 -4.44 8.94
C ALA A 296 15.72 -5.98 8.93
N GLU A 297 14.86 -6.60 8.11
CA GLU A 297 14.80 -8.07 8.01
C GLU A 297 16.08 -8.68 7.45
N ALA A 298 16.67 -8.02 6.44
CA ALA A 298 17.90 -8.48 5.80
C ALA A 298 19.11 -8.46 6.73
N HIS A 299 19.11 -7.65 7.79
CA HIS A 299 20.25 -7.52 8.70
C HIS A 299 20.03 -8.16 10.08
N MET A 300 18.92 -8.91 10.28
CA MET A 300 18.70 -9.68 11.51
C MET A 300 19.89 -10.61 11.84
N TRP A 301 20.56 -11.15 10.82
CA TRP A 301 21.74 -12.01 10.98
C TRP A 301 22.96 -11.30 11.58
N ALA A 302 23.02 -9.97 11.47
CA ALA A 302 24.15 -9.16 11.97
C ALA A 302 24.00 -8.80 13.44
N VAL A 303 22.79 -8.88 13.99
CA VAL A 303 22.50 -8.60 15.40
C VAL A 303 23.31 -9.57 16.27
N ASP A 304 23.88 -9.06 17.36
CA ASP A 304 24.74 -9.79 18.33
C ASP A 304 26.07 -10.31 17.78
N LYS A 305 26.44 -9.99 16.52
CA LYS A 305 27.76 -10.31 16.01
C LYS A 305 28.82 -9.29 16.48
N PRO A 306 30.07 -9.74 16.65
CA PRO A 306 31.18 -8.83 16.92
C PRO A 306 31.33 -7.77 15.82
N VAL A 307 31.41 -6.49 16.22
CA VAL A 307 31.58 -5.38 15.27
C VAL A 307 33.00 -5.38 14.76
N THR A 308 33.17 -5.81 13.52
CA THR A 308 34.47 -5.85 12.82
C THR A 308 34.37 -5.08 11.51
N ALA A 309 35.53 -4.65 10.97
CA ALA A 309 35.56 -3.98 9.67
C ALA A 309 34.98 -4.86 8.53
N THR A 310 35.17 -6.17 8.62
CA THR A 310 34.58 -7.11 7.66
C THR A 310 33.06 -7.13 7.75
N LEU A 311 32.49 -7.22 8.97
CA LEU A 311 31.03 -7.16 9.16
C LEU A 311 30.42 -5.87 8.57
N ILE A 312 31.08 -4.72 8.80
CA ILE A 312 30.61 -3.43 8.28
C ILE A 312 30.62 -3.43 6.75
N ARG A 313 31.69 -3.94 6.11
CA ARG A 313 31.77 -4.03 4.65
C ARG A 313 30.70 -4.96 4.10
N ASP A 314 30.51 -6.14 4.68
CA ASP A 314 29.50 -7.12 4.24
C ASP A 314 28.07 -6.51 4.26
N ILE A 315 27.76 -5.71 5.29
CA ILE A 315 26.47 -5.00 5.39
C ILE A 315 26.34 -3.98 4.25
N ILE A 316 27.35 -3.11 4.05
CA ILE A 316 27.31 -2.06 3.02
C ILE A 316 27.24 -2.68 1.62
N ASP A 317 28.03 -3.71 1.34
CA ASP A 317 28.06 -4.36 0.05
C ASP A 317 26.72 -5.06 -0.25
N GLY A 318 26.10 -5.67 0.76
CA GLY A 318 24.75 -6.23 0.66
C GLY A 318 23.69 -5.19 0.32
N ILE A 319 23.68 -4.05 1.02
CA ILE A 319 22.75 -2.94 0.76
C ILE A 319 22.98 -2.37 -0.66
N LYS A 320 24.22 -2.11 -1.05
CA LYS A 320 24.57 -1.61 -2.40
C LYS A 320 24.15 -2.58 -3.50
N ALA A 321 24.30 -3.88 -3.27
CA ALA A 321 23.83 -4.91 -4.22
C ALA A 321 22.30 -4.84 -4.38
N LYS A 322 21.56 -4.70 -3.26
CA LYS A 322 20.10 -4.56 -3.29
C LYS A 322 19.66 -3.28 -3.99
N PHE A 323 20.31 -2.17 -3.76
CA PHE A 323 19.98 -0.90 -4.43
C PHE A 323 20.22 -0.96 -5.94
N ARG A 324 21.31 -1.62 -6.40
CA ARG A 324 21.52 -1.88 -7.83
C ARG A 324 20.40 -2.72 -8.45
N GLU A 325 19.92 -3.75 -7.75
CA GLU A 325 18.78 -4.56 -8.17
C GLU A 325 17.50 -3.72 -8.29
N LEU A 326 17.17 -2.93 -7.25
CA LEU A 326 15.97 -2.08 -7.24
C LEU A 326 16.01 -1.02 -8.34
N LYS A 327 17.17 -0.39 -8.58
CA LYS A 327 17.37 0.55 -9.70
C LYS A 327 17.23 -0.13 -11.05
N SER A 328 17.83 -1.29 -11.26
CA SER A 328 17.74 -2.05 -12.51
C SER A 328 16.31 -2.47 -12.84
N ASN A 329 15.52 -2.79 -11.82
CA ASN A 329 14.11 -3.16 -11.95
C ASN A 329 13.15 -1.96 -11.98
N GLY A 330 13.64 -0.72 -11.86
CA GLY A 330 12.85 0.50 -11.94
C GLY A 330 12.02 0.80 -10.68
N TYR A 331 12.33 0.21 -9.54
CA TYR A 331 11.63 0.49 -8.28
C TYR A 331 12.07 1.80 -7.61
N VAL A 332 13.29 2.22 -7.87
CA VAL A 332 13.85 3.51 -7.46
C VAL A 332 14.62 4.13 -8.63
N ILE A 333 14.75 5.44 -8.66
CA ILE A 333 15.58 6.16 -9.65
C ILE A 333 17.06 5.88 -9.37
N ASP A 334 17.47 6.08 -8.11
CA ASP A 334 18.80 5.75 -7.60
C ASP A 334 18.77 5.60 -6.09
N ALA A 335 19.80 4.94 -5.53
CA ALA A 335 20.01 4.80 -4.10
C ALA A 335 21.48 4.46 -3.82
N ASP A 336 22.01 4.93 -2.70
CA ASP A 336 23.35 4.58 -2.22
C ASP A 336 23.36 4.40 -0.70
N CYS A 337 24.42 3.81 -0.17
CA CYS A 337 24.67 3.72 1.26
C CYS A 337 26.14 3.86 1.59
N TRP A 338 26.43 4.37 2.79
CA TRP A 338 27.80 4.63 3.24
C TRP A 338 27.93 4.50 4.76
N TYR A 339 29.18 4.36 5.18
CA TYR A 339 29.57 4.45 6.58
C TYR A 339 29.86 5.91 6.92
N ASP A 340 29.11 6.47 7.87
CA ASP A 340 29.36 7.82 8.37
C ASP A 340 30.31 7.77 9.59
N GLU A 341 31.56 8.23 9.40
CA GLU A 341 32.56 8.27 10.47
C GLU A 341 32.14 9.19 11.64
N SER A 342 31.36 10.22 11.37
CA SER A 342 30.91 11.18 12.39
C SER A 342 29.87 10.60 13.34
N ALA A 343 28.99 9.72 12.81
CA ALA A 343 27.97 9.02 13.60
C ALA A 343 28.54 7.80 14.36
N ASN A 344 29.62 7.23 13.87
CA ASN A 344 30.28 6.04 14.41
C ASN A 344 31.54 6.37 15.22
N ASP A 345 31.40 7.22 16.22
CA ASP A 345 32.48 7.56 17.13
C ASP A 345 32.88 6.38 18.04
N LYS A 346 34.01 6.54 18.75
CA LYS A 346 34.54 5.48 19.61
C LYS A 346 33.57 5.05 20.71
N GLU A 347 32.78 5.97 21.25
CA GLU A 347 31.83 5.67 22.33
C GLU A 347 30.61 4.93 21.81
N SER A 348 30.09 5.29 20.63
CA SER A 348 29.02 4.56 19.94
C SER A 348 29.44 3.13 19.63
N LEU A 349 30.59 2.92 19.00
CA LEU A 349 31.09 1.59 18.66
C LEU A 349 31.38 0.75 19.91
N LYS A 350 31.96 1.35 20.97
CA LYS A 350 32.18 0.68 22.26
C LYS A 350 30.87 0.29 22.93
N GLY A 351 29.82 1.08 22.73
CA GLY A 351 28.47 0.80 23.18
C GLY A 351 27.71 -0.23 22.33
N GLY A 352 28.37 -0.84 21.32
CA GLY A 352 27.74 -1.83 20.42
C GLY A 352 26.77 -1.22 19.40
N LYS A 353 26.89 0.10 19.11
CA LYS A 353 26.03 0.80 18.15
C LYS A 353 26.78 1.02 16.85
N LEU A 354 26.14 0.69 15.73
CA LEU A 354 26.65 0.89 14.38
C LEU A 354 25.60 1.64 13.56
N PHE A 355 26.01 2.72 12.89
CA PHE A 355 25.17 3.53 12.01
C PHE A 355 25.63 3.38 10.56
N ILE A 356 24.72 3.02 9.68
CA ILE A 356 24.92 2.99 8.23
C ILE A 356 23.84 3.88 7.63
N ASP A 357 24.27 4.89 6.91
CA ASP A 357 23.37 5.81 6.24
C ASP A 357 23.05 5.32 4.83
N TYR A 358 21.85 5.61 4.37
CA TYR A 358 21.47 5.40 2.99
C TYR A 358 20.46 6.46 2.53
N ASP A 359 20.53 6.78 1.25
CA ASP A 359 19.57 7.65 0.57
C ASP A 359 18.96 6.94 -0.64
N TYR A 360 17.87 7.47 -1.12
CA TYR A 360 17.19 6.96 -2.31
C TYR A 360 16.24 8.01 -2.91
N THR A 361 16.03 7.91 -4.21
CA THR A 361 15.02 8.70 -4.92
C THR A 361 13.91 7.77 -5.41
N PRO A 362 12.68 7.87 -4.88
CA PRO A 362 11.56 7.09 -5.37
C PRO A 362 11.15 7.52 -6.77
N VAL A 363 10.48 6.63 -7.53
CA VAL A 363 9.96 6.94 -8.87
C VAL A 363 8.69 7.78 -8.76
N PRO A 364 8.63 9.01 -9.30
CA PRO A 364 7.42 9.82 -9.26
C PRO A 364 6.34 9.23 -10.18
N PRO A 365 5.05 9.28 -9.79
CA PRO A 365 3.97 8.99 -10.71
C PRO A 365 3.86 10.14 -11.74
N LEU A 366 3.56 9.81 -12.99
CA LEU A 366 3.28 10.82 -14.01
C LEU A 366 1.84 11.32 -13.81
N GLU A 367 1.66 12.48 -13.16
CA GLU A 367 0.34 13.10 -12.95
C GLU A 367 -0.08 13.97 -14.12
N ASP A 368 0.85 14.67 -14.77
CA ASP A 368 0.58 15.59 -15.89
C ASP A 368 1.54 15.35 -17.05
N LEU A 369 0.98 15.01 -18.21
CA LEU A 369 1.70 14.88 -19.47
C LEU A 369 1.25 15.98 -20.44
N THR A 370 2.05 17.02 -20.58
CA THR A 370 1.79 18.09 -21.54
C THR A 370 2.39 17.79 -22.91
N LEU A 371 1.57 17.56 -23.92
CA LEU A 371 1.97 17.44 -25.32
C LEU A 371 1.79 18.77 -26.04
N ARG A 372 2.89 19.36 -26.54
CA ARG A 372 2.87 20.61 -27.28
C ARG A 372 2.67 20.34 -28.77
N GLN A 373 1.45 20.49 -29.26
CA GLN A 373 1.13 20.34 -30.67
C GLN A 373 1.51 21.61 -31.44
N ARG A 374 2.20 21.43 -32.55
CA ARG A 374 2.58 22.54 -33.44
C ARG A 374 2.16 22.20 -34.89
N ILE A 375 1.45 23.12 -35.52
CA ILE A 375 1.21 23.06 -36.97
C ILE A 375 2.44 23.66 -37.67
N THR A 376 2.93 22.97 -38.69
CA THR A 376 4.09 23.40 -39.48
C THR A 376 3.86 23.13 -40.98
N ASP A 377 4.36 23.99 -41.80
CA ASP A 377 4.34 23.88 -43.25
C ASP A 377 5.61 23.20 -43.83
N LYS A 378 6.59 22.89 -42.98
CA LYS A 378 7.89 22.32 -43.40
C LYS A 378 7.78 21.06 -44.26
N TYR A 379 6.71 20.30 -44.13
CA TYR A 379 6.48 19.08 -44.90
C TYR A 379 5.85 19.33 -46.28
N LEU A 380 5.35 20.54 -46.56
CA LEU A 380 4.81 20.91 -47.89
C LEU A 380 5.90 20.87 -48.97
N ALA A 381 7.16 21.14 -48.60
CA ALA A 381 8.28 21.04 -49.55
C ALA A 381 8.44 19.63 -50.12
N ASN A 382 8.10 18.59 -49.36
CA ASN A 382 8.18 17.20 -49.81
C ASN A 382 7.00 16.80 -50.69
N LEU A 383 5.86 17.52 -50.61
CA LEU A 383 4.67 17.24 -51.41
C LEU A 383 4.94 17.51 -52.94
N ALA A 384 5.60 18.61 -53.23
CA ALA A 384 5.96 18.95 -54.61
C ALA A 384 6.95 17.93 -55.23
N ALA A 385 7.88 17.40 -54.43
CA ALA A 385 8.81 16.35 -54.86
C ALA A 385 8.11 15.02 -55.09
N ALA A 386 7.14 14.67 -54.26
CA ALA A 386 6.37 13.42 -54.38
C ALA A 386 5.37 13.39 -55.54
N VAL A 387 4.90 14.56 -55.99
CA VAL A 387 4.02 14.68 -57.18
C VAL A 387 4.80 14.53 -58.48
N ASN A 388 6.11 14.84 -58.46
CA ASN A 388 6.98 14.77 -59.63
C ASN A 388 7.80 13.48 -59.74
N SER A 389 7.65 12.56 -58.79
CA SER A 389 8.23 11.21 -58.79
C SER A 389 7.21 10.16 -59.29
#